data_7bb79c7264327d7659467cb623c62520
#
_entry.id   7bb79c7264327d7659467cb623c62520
#
_cell.length_a   1.000
_cell.length_b   1.000
_cell.length_c   1.000
_cell.angle_alpha   90.00
_cell.angle_beta   90.00
_cell.angle_gamma   90.00
#
_symmetry.space_group_name_H-M   'P 1'
#
loop_
_entity.id
_entity.type
_entity.pdbx_description
1 polymer ?
#
loop_
_entity_poly.entity_id
_entity_poly.type
_entity_poly.pdbx_seq_one_letter_code
_entity_poly.pdbx_strand_id
1 'polypeptide(L)'
;SSSSAASDVYKRQAENVAKQYSISRTEQQEFAISSHQKAFEAQSKGNFNNEIVNIGTCSQDSNIRPGSTQEKLDGLKLAFDQNGTVTAATSSPLTDGASATLICEEQYARDNNLEILARIVSTSVQGCEADTMGLGPIGASQKALERAKLTIKDIDIVELNEAFASQSLA
;
A
#
# COMPACT_ATOMS: atom_id res chain seq x y z
N SER A 1 12.79 21.80 -5.14
CA SER A 1 13.06 21.70 -3.89
C SER A 1 12.97 20.34 -3.17
N SER A 2 12.79 20.27 -1.86
CA SER A 2 13.01 19.06 -1.05
C SER A 2 12.10 17.86 -1.37
N SER A 3 10.90 18.03 -1.91
CA SER A 3 9.99 16.91 -2.19
C SER A 3 10.39 16.05 -3.40
N SER A 4 11.06 16.62 -4.40
CA SER A 4 11.53 15.86 -5.56
C SER A 4 12.69 14.93 -5.20
N ALA A 5 13.65 15.38 -4.39
CA ALA A 5 14.79 14.58 -3.97
C ALA A 5 14.35 13.36 -3.11
N ALA A 6 13.40 13.53 -2.19
CA ALA A 6 12.86 12.43 -1.41
C ALA A 6 12.14 11.40 -2.30
N SER A 7 11.30 11.86 -3.23
CA SER A 7 10.65 11.00 -4.21
C SER A 7 11.65 10.18 -5.03
N ASP A 8 12.79 10.76 -5.41
CA ASP A 8 13.84 10.09 -6.18
C ASP A 8 14.54 8.99 -5.35
N VAL A 9 14.73 9.21 -4.05
CA VAL A 9 15.29 8.20 -3.15
C VAL A 9 14.38 6.97 -3.05
N TYR A 10 13.09 7.17 -2.77
CA TYR A 10 12.15 6.05 -2.60
C TYR A 10 11.99 5.18 -3.85
N LYS A 11 12.00 5.79 -5.02
CA LYS A 11 11.87 5.06 -6.28
C LYS A 11 13.15 4.28 -6.62
N ARG A 12 14.34 4.80 -6.24
CA ARG A 12 15.60 4.04 -6.34
C ARG A 12 15.57 2.80 -5.46
N GLN A 13 15.02 2.92 -4.26
CA GLN A 13 14.84 1.79 -3.35
C GLN A 13 13.88 0.74 -3.94
N ALA A 14 12.81 1.16 -4.64
CA ALA A 14 11.92 0.26 -5.34
C ALA A 14 12.60 -0.52 -6.48
N GLU A 15 13.52 0.13 -7.23
CA GLU A 15 14.36 -0.56 -8.21
C GLU A 15 15.30 -1.58 -7.57
N ASN A 16 15.90 -1.25 -6.42
CA ASN A 16 16.77 -2.19 -5.70
C ASN A 16 16.00 -3.45 -5.30
N VAL A 17 14.77 -3.29 -4.80
CA VAL A 17 13.87 -4.42 -4.47
C VAL A 17 13.54 -5.22 -5.73
N ALA A 18 13.16 -4.57 -6.84
CA ALA A 18 12.87 -5.24 -8.09
C ALA A 18 14.06 -6.08 -8.59
N LYS A 19 15.27 -5.53 -8.52
CA LYS A 19 16.51 -6.24 -8.89
C LYS A 19 16.80 -7.43 -7.98
N GLN A 20 16.69 -7.23 -6.66
CA GLN A 20 16.99 -8.26 -5.66
C GLN A 20 16.06 -9.47 -5.77
N TYR A 21 14.79 -9.24 -6.07
CA TYR A 21 13.77 -10.29 -6.19
C TYR A 21 13.48 -10.69 -7.63
N SER A 22 14.23 -10.14 -8.60
CA SER A 22 14.07 -10.41 -10.04
C SER A 22 12.64 -10.16 -10.55
N ILE A 23 11.99 -9.10 -10.02
CA ILE A 23 10.64 -8.72 -10.39
C ILE A 23 10.69 -7.89 -11.68
N SER A 24 10.06 -8.39 -12.73
CA SER A 24 10.04 -7.76 -14.04
C SER A 24 9.12 -6.53 -14.08
N ARG A 25 9.31 -5.68 -15.09
CA ARG A 25 8.42 -4.58 -15.38
C ARG A 25 6.99 -5.05 -15.66
N THR A 26 6.83 -6.14 -16.37
CA THR A 26 5.52 -6.72 -16.72
C THR A 26 4.76 -7.13 -15.47
N GLU A 27 5.38 -7.86 -14.54
CA GLU A 27 4.76 -8.26 -13.28
C GLU A 27 4.30 -7.06 -12.46
N GLN A 28 5.12 -6.00 -12.39
CA GLN A 28 4.75 -4.76 -11.70
C GLN A 28 3.55 -4.07 -12.35
N GLN A 29 3.49 -4.06 -13.68
CA GLN A 29 2.38 -3.46 -14.44
C GLN A 29 1.08 -4.26 -14.26
N GLU A 30 1.15 -5.58 -14.33
CA GLU A 30 0.01 -6.48 -14.07
C GLU A 30 -0.55 -6.29 -12.66
N PHE A 31 0.33 -6.18 -11.66
CA PHE A 31 -0.06 -5.87 -10.30
C PHE A 31 -0.80 -4.53 -10.21
N ALA A 32 -0.26 -3.46 -10.80
CA ALA A 32 -0.87 -2.13 -10.80
C ALA A 32 -2.24 -2.11 -11.51
N ILE A 33 -2.37 -2.79 -12.66
CA ILE A 33 -3.64 -2.94 -13.38
C ILE A 33 -4.67 -3.64 -12.50
N SER A 34 -4.29 -4.74 -11.87
CA SER A 34 -5.17 -5.51 -10.97
C SER A 34 -5.63 -4.68 -9.77
N SER A 35 -4.71 -3.92 -9.15
CA SER A 35 -5.02 -3.03 -8.02
C SER A 35 -6.05 -1.96 -8.42
N HIS A 36 -5.83 -1.26 -9.53
CA HIS A 36 -6.76 -0.27 -10.05
C HIS A 36 -8.13 -0.86 -10.40
N GLN A 37 -8.15 -2.05 -10.99
CA GLN A 37 -9.40 -2.73 -11.34
C GLN A 37 -10.22 -3.09 -10.10
N LYS A 38 -9.59 -3.67 -9.08
CA LYS A 38 -10.23 -4.00 -7.79
C LYS A 38 -10.80 -2.75 -7.11
N ALA A 39 -10.02 -1.67 -7.06
CA ALA A 39 -10.44 -0.42 -6.45
C ALA A 39 -11.61 0.21 -7.21
N PHE A 40 -11.58 0.20 -8.55
CA PHE A 40 -12.68 0.69 -9.38
C PHE A 40 -13.97 -0.11 -9.19
N GLU A 41 -13.88 -1.44 -9.13
CA GLU A 41 -15.03 -2.28 -8.86
C GLU A 41 -15.63 -2.03 -7.48
N ALA A 42 -14.79 -1.90 -6.45
CA ALA A 42 -15.23 -1.58 -5.09
C ALA A 42 -15.91 -0.20 -5.03
N GLN A 43 -15.32 0.82 -5.66
CA GLN A 43 -15.91 2.15 -5.74
C GLN A 43 -17.24 2.15 -6.49
N SER A 44 -17.32 1.45 -7.62
CA SER A 44 -18.54 1.34 -8.44
C SER A 44 -19.69 0.62 -7.72
N LYS A 45 -19.37 -0.31 -6.84
CA LYS A 45 -20.34 -1.02 -5.96
C LYS A 45 -20.74 -0.20 -4.73
N GLY A 46 -20.14 0.97 -4.50
CA GLY A 46 -20.39 1.81 -3.35
C GLY A 46 -19.80 1.29 -2.03
N ASN A 47 -18.83 0.37 -2.09
CA ASN A 47 -18.25 -0.25 -0.88
C ASN A 47 -17.58 0.78 0.05
N PHE A 48 -17.13 1.91 -0.49
CA PHE A 48 -16.48 2.98 0.29
C PHE A 48 -17.43 4.06 0.82
N ASN A 49 -18.73 4.00 0.49
CA ASN A 49 -19.67 5.09 0.79
C ASN A 49 -19.82 5.38 2.29
N ASN A 50 -19.64 4.38 3.14
CA ASN A 50 -19.73 4.51 4.60
C ASN A 50 -18.41 4.94 5.25
N GLU A 51 -17.32 4.97 4.49
CA GLU A 51 -15.97 5.26 5.01
C GLU A 51 -15.49 6.65 4.59
N ILE A 52 -15.95 7.14 3.42
CA ILE A 52 -15.51 8.41 2.86
C ILE A 52 -16.33 9.56 3.44
N VAL A 53 -15.63 10.53 4.01
CA VAL A 53 -16.22 11.81 4.44
C VAL A 53 -16.00 12.84 3.34
N ASN A 54 -17.09 13.44 2.86
CA ASN A 54 -17.03 14.47 1.83
C ASN A 54 -16.38 15.76 2.36
N ILE A 55 -15.41 16.30 1.62
CA ILE A 55 -14.75 17.56 1.95
C ILE A 55 -14.87 18.50 0.76
N GLY A 56 -15.69 19.55 0.90
CA GLY A 56 -15.98 20.45 -0.21
C GLY A 56 -16.58 19.71 -1.40
N THR A 57 -15.94 19.78 -2.54
CA THR A 57 -16.34 19.08 -3.77
C THR A 57 -15.73 17.68 -3.92
N CYS A 58 -14.86 17.27 -3.00
CA CYS A 58 -14.22 15.95 -3.03
C CYS A 58 -15.10 14.94 -2.29
N SER A 59 -15.64 13.97 -3.03
CA SER A 59 -16.57 12.95 -2.54
C SER A 59 -16.14 11.52 -2.86
N GLN A 60 -15.00 11.35 -3.52
CA GLN A 60 -14.47 10.03 -3.89
C GLN A 60 -12.97 10.09 -4.15
N ASP A 61 -12.31 8.93 -4.13
CA ASP A 61 -10.92 8.82 -4.55
C ASP A 61 -10.77 9.09 -6.05
N SER A 62 -9.91 10.05 -6.38
CA SER A 62 -9.62 10.46 -7.76
C SER A 62 -8.38 9.78 -8.37
N ASN A 63 -7.67 8.95 -7.60
CA ASN A 63 -6.44 8.30 -8.05
C ASN A 63 -6.65 6.96 -8.76
N ILE A 64 -7.86 6.40 -8.68
CA ILE A 64 -8.21 5.17 -9.38
C ILE A 64 -8.18 5.41 -10.89
N ARG A 65 -7.49 4.55 -11.63
CA ARG A 65 -7.29 4.65 -13.10
C ARG A 65 -7.95 3.45 -13.80
N PRO A 66 -9.29 3.43 -13.93
CA PRO A 66 -9.97 2.40 -14.70
C PRO A 66 -9.53 2.46 -16.16
N GLY A 67 -9.37 1.32 -16.79
CA GLY A 67 -8.92 1.25 -18.18
C GLY A 67 -7.41 1.40 -18.36
N SER A 68 -6.63 1.19 -17.30
CA SER A 68 -5.20 0.90 -17.41
C SER A 68 -5.03 -0.43 -18.14
N THR A 69 -4.18 -0.44 -19.16
CA THR A 69 -3.85 -1.65 -19.96
C THR A 69 -2.35 -1.79 -20.07
N GLN A 70 -1.89 -3.02 -20.28
CA GLN A 70 -0.46 -3.31 -20.47
C GLN A 70 0.16 -2.40 -21.54
N GLU A 71 -0.49 -2.28 -22.69
CA GLU A 71 -0.03 -1.47 -23.82
C GLU A 71 0.19 0.02 -23.42
N LYS A 72 -0.76 0.59 -22.65
CA LYS A 72 -0.61 1.98 -22.16
C LYS A 72 0.57 2.12 -21.19
N LEU A 73 0.76 1.13 -20.32
CA LEU A 73 1.82 1.15 -19.32
C LEU A 73 3.20 0.91 -19.96
N ASP A 74 3.29 0.11 -21.01
CA ASP A 74 4.53 -0.12 -21.76
C ASP A 74 5.09 1.17 -22.37
N GLY A 75 4.23 2.08 -22.80
CA GLY A 75 4.59 3.38 -23.32
C GLY A 75 5.13 4.38 -22.29
N LEU A 76 5.03 4.08 -20.98
CA LEU A 76 5.48 5.00 -19.93
C LEU A 76 6.99 5.04 -19.81
N LYS A 77 7.51 6.24 -19.54
CA LYS A 77 8.92 6.45 -19.24
C LYS A 77 9.29 5.81 -17.91
N LEU A 78 10.49 5.25 -17.86
CA LEU A 78 11.10 4.79 -16.61
C LEU A 78 11.29 5.97 -15.64
N ALA A 79 11.09 5.71 -14.36
CA ALA A 79 11.04 6.78 -13.37
C ALA A 79 12.43 7.36 -13.04
N PHE A 80 13.50 6.56 -13.03
CA PHE A 80 14.85 6.96 -12.60
C PHE A 80 15.99 6.35 -13.39
N ASP A 81 16.01 5.01 -13.53
CA ASP A 81 17.08 4.27 -14.18
C ASP A 81 16.65 3.96 -15.61
N GLN A 82 17.43 4.40 -16.60
CA GLN A 82 17.13 4.10 -18.01
C GLN A 82 17.10 2.59 -18.31
N ASN A 83 17.70 1.78 -17.44
CA ASN A 83 17.68 0.33 -17.49
C ASN A 83 16.83 -0.29 -16.37
N GLY A 84 16.00 0.52 -15.71
CA GLY A 84 15.13 0.09 -14.62
C GLY A 84 13.80 -0.51 -15.07
N THR A 85 12.92 -0.71 -14.10
CA THR A 85 11.60 -1.32 -14.30
C THR A 85 10.47 -0.47 -13.75
N VAL A 86 10.75 0.41 -12.78
CA VAL A 86 9.77 1.22 -12.07
C VAL A 86 9.30 2.41 -12.90
N THR A 87 8.00 2.61 -12.96
CA THR A 87 7.34 3.73 -13.66
C THR A 87 6.42 4.49 -12.73
N ALA A 88 5.87 5.60 -13.18
CA ALA A 88 4.83 6.34 -12.43
C ALA A 88 3.57 5.48 -12.19
N ALA A 89 3.24 4.55 -13.09
CA ALA A 89 2.07 3.69 -12.95
C ALA A 89 2.27 2.55 -11.94
N THR A 90 3.52 2.20 -11.61
CA THR A 90 3.87 1.16 -10.63
C THR A 90 4.31 1.75 -9.29
N SER A 91 4.03 3.03 -9.09
CA SER A 91 4.36 3.82 -7.89
C SER A 91 3.11 4.51 -7.37
N SER A 92 2.89 4.49 -6.07
CA SER A 92 1.82 5.26 -5.43
C SER A 92 2.07 6.76 -5.60
N PRO A 93 1.07 7.56 -5.99
CA PRO A 93 1.21 9.00 -6.07
C PRO A 93 1.27 9.65 -4.68
N LEU A 94 1.84 10.85 -4.61
CA LEU A 94 1.69 11.71 -3.43
C LEU A 94 0.27 12.26 -3.42
N THR A 95 -0.46 12.01 -2.34
CA THR A 95 -1.87 12.41 -2.18
C THR A 95 -2.13 12.92 -0.78
N ASP A 96 -3.08 13.84 -0.67
CA ASP A 96 -3.59 14.27 0.62
C ASP A 96 -4.72 13.33 1.05
N GLY A 97 -4.74 12.97 2.32
CA GLY A 97 -5.76 12.12 2.90
C GLY A 97 -5.70 12.18 4.42
N ALA A 98 -6.80 11.83 5.07
CA ALA A 98 -6.87 11.72 6.50
C ALA A 98 -7.79 10.56 6.91
N SER A 99 -7.43 9.88 7.97
CA SER A 99 -8.27 8.88 8.63
C SER A 99 -8.22 9.07 10.14
N ALA A 100 -9.26 8.64 10.83
CA ALA A 100 -9.31 8.69 12.29
C ALA A 100 -9.80 7.36 12.84
N THR A 101 -9.11 6.86 13.86
CA THR A 101 -9.48 5.62 14.55
C THR A 101 -9.47 5.86 16.05
N LEU A 102 -10.57 5.52 16.72
CA LEU A 102 -10.65 5.55 18.18
C LEU A 102 -10.11 4.23 18.73
N ILE A 103 -9.06 4.33 19.52
CA ILE A 103 -8.45 3.17 20.21
C ILE A 103 -8.64 3.36 21.70
N CYS A 104 -9.18 2.37 22.37
CA CYS A 104 -9.39 2.37 23.81
C CYS A 104 -9.28 0.96 24.39
N GLU A 105 -9.22 0.86 25.71
CA GLU A 105 -9.30 -0.40 26.43
C GLU A 105 -10.68 -1.04 26.22
N GLU A 106 -10.74 -2.37 26.10
CA GLU A 106 -11.97 -3.12 25.88
C GLU A 106 -13.03 -2.83 26.98
N GLN A 107 -12.61 -2.78 28.23
CA GLN A 107 -13.53 -2.49 29.34
C GLN A 107 -14.12 -1.08 29.22
N TYR A 108 -13.32 -0.08 28.86
CA TYR A 108 -13.81 1.26 28.62
C TYR A 108 -14.85 1.31 27.49
N ALA A 109 -14.61 0.59 26.40
CA ALA A 109 -15.59 0.51 25.32
C ALA A 109 -16.92 -0.09 25.80
N ARG A 110 -16.89 -1.17 26.56
CA ARG A 110 -18.09 -1.82 27.12
C ARG A 110 -18.83 -0.91 28.08
N ASP A 111 -18.13 -0.26 29.00
CA ASP A 111 -18.75 0.61 30.04
C ASP A 111 -19.41 1.86 29.40
N ASN A 112 -18.92 2.29 28.24
CA ASN A 112 -19.46 3.44 27.52
C ASN A 112 -20.33 3.06 26.31
N ASN A 113 -20.72 1.78 26.16
CA ASN A 113 -21.50 1.26 25.05
C ASN A 113 -20.97 1.63 23.67
N LEU A 114 -19.64 1.65 23.51
CA LEU A 114 -19.00 1.85 22.24
C LEU A 114 -18.98 0.54 21.45
N GLU A 115 -19.26 0.62 20.15
CA GLU A 115 -19.14 -0.52 19.26
C GLU A 115 -17.68 -0.92 19.10
N ILE A 116 -17.37 -2.20 19.37
CA ILE A 116 -16.03 -2.76 19.20
C ILE A 116 -15.96 -3.36 17.81
N LEU A 117 -15.25 -2.67 16.89
CA LEU A 117 -15.08 -3.11 15.52
C LEU A 117 -14.01 -4.20 15.39
N ALA A 118 -12.93 -4.08 16.15
CA ALA A 118 -11.82 -5.01 16.11
C ALA A 118 -11.00 -4.96 17.41
N ARG A 119 -10.13 -5.95 17.59
CA ARG A 119 -9.15 -6.00 18.69
C ARG A 119 -7.75 -5.99 18.13
N ILE A 120 -6.88 -5.13 18.65
CA ILE A 120 -5.45 -5.15 18.34
C ILE A 120 -4.81 -6.30 19.11
N VAL A 121 -4.38 -7.32 18.41
CA VAL A 121 -3.76 -8.52 19.01
C VAL A 121 -2.28 -8.28 19.30
N SER A 122 -1.55 -7.72 18.34
CA SER A 122 -0.13 -7.39 18.50
C SER A 122 0.26 -6.23 17.58
N THR A 123 1.37 -5.60 17.92
CA THR A 123 2.03 -4.58 17.10
C THR A 123 3.51 -4.83 17.05
N SER A 124 4.17 -4.44 15.97
CA SER A 124 5.62 -4.45 15.91
C SER A 124 6.20 -3.38 15.00
N VAL A 125 7.47 -3.08 15.24
CA VAL A 125 8.30 -2.24 14.39
C VAL A 125 9.61 -2.99 14.15
N GLN A 126 10.11 -2.92 12.91
CA GLN A 126 11.37 -3.55 12.51
C GLN A 126 12.20 -2.55 11.71
N GLY A 127 13.47 -2.40 12.10
CA GLY A 127 14.46 -1.72 11.27
C GLY A 127 14.83 -2.56 10.06
N CYS A 128 15.14 -1.91 8.95
CA CYS A 128 15.59 -2.56 7.71
C CYS A 128 16.66 -1.73 7.04
N GLU A 129 17.33 -2.32 6.05
CA GLU A 129 18.33 -1.63 5.24
C GLU A 129 17.70 -0.47 4.47
N ALA A 130 18.35 0.70 4.51
CA ALA A 130 17.84 1.91 3.89
C ALA A 130 17.64 1.76 2.37
N ASP A 131 18.54 1.03 1.70
CA ASP A 131 18.50 0.84 0.24
C ASP A 131 17.35 -0.06 -0.24
N THR A 132 16.71 -0.79 0.66
CA THR A 132 15.60 -1.71 0.41
C THR A 132 14.47 -1.54 1.43
N MET A 133 14.20 -0.31 1.85
CA MET A 133 13.24 -0.06 2.93
C MET A 133 11.83 -0.63 2.66
N GLY A 134 11.47 -0.85 1.39
CA GLY A 134 10.22 -1.51 0.99
C GLY A 134 10.04 -2.92 1.56
N LEU A 135 11.12 -3.57 2.02
CA LEU A 135 11.10 -4.89 2.66
C LEU A 135 10.82 -4.83 4.18
N GLY A 136 10.77 -3.64 4.77
CA GLY A 136 10.48 -3.46 6.19
C GLY A 136 9.22 -4.18 6.70
N PRO A 137 8.11 -4.19 5.95
CA PRO A 137 6.89 -4.90 6.34
C PRO A 137 7.09 -6.40 6.59
N ILE A 138 8.03 -7.06 5.90
CA ILE A 138 8.29 -8.50 6.06
C ILE A 138 8.70 -8.81 7.49
N GLY A 139 9.79 -8.23 7.96
CA GLY A 139 10.29 -8.46 9.32
C GLY A 139 9.34 -7.94 10.40
N ALA A 140 8.66 -6.82 10.14
CA ALA A 140 7.65 -6.30 11.07
C ALA A 140 6.47 -7.26 11.21
N SER A 141 5.94 -7.80 10.11
CA SER A 141 4.84 -8.75 10.13
C SER A 141 5.21 -10.07 10.81
N GLN A 142 6.39 -10.62 10.51
CA GLN A 142 6.90 -11.82 11.16
C GLN A 142 6.96 -11.64 12.68
N LYS A 143 7.51 -10.52 13.14
CA LYS A 143 7.62 -10.20 14.56
C LYS A 143 6.25 -9.98 15.23
N ALA A 144 5.28 -9.39 14.52
CA ALA A 144 3.92 -9.23 15.04
C ALA A 144 3.23 -10.59 15.18
N LEU A 145 3.35 -11.46 14.20
CA LEU A 145 2.80 -12.82 14.23
C LEU A 145 3.43 -13.65 15.37
N GLU A 146 4.74 -13.60 15.53
CA GLU A 146 5.46 -14.28 16.62
C GLU A 146 4.93 -13.83 17.98
N ARG A 147 4.78 -12.53 18.22
CA ARG A 147 4.23 -11.97 19.45
C ARG A 147 2.80 -12.42 19.72
N ALA A 148 2.01 -12.53 18.66
CA ALA A 148 0.63 -13.02 18.71
C ALA A 148 0.56 -14.54 18.87
N LYS A 149 1.66 -15.28 18.72
CA LYS A 149 1.72 -16.75 18.61
C LYS A 149 0.87 -17.28 17.45
N LEU A 150 0.87 -16.54 16.34
CA LEU A 150 0.17 -16.87 15.10
C LEU A 150 1.18 -17.14 13.98
N THR A 151 0.70 -17.75 12.93
CA THR A 151 1.41 -17.95 11.66
C THR A 151 0.67 -17.22 10.54
N ILE A 152 1.30 -17.08 9.38
CA ILE A 152 0.64 -16.47 8.20
C ILE A 152 -0.61 -17.25 7.77
N LYS A 153 -0.70 -18.55 8.08
CA LYS A 153 -1.86 -19.39 7.75
C LYS A 153 -3.09 -19.09 8.61
N ASP A 154 -2.90 -18.39 9.72
CA ASP A 154 -3.97 -17.99 10.62
C ASP A 154 -4.55 -16.61 10.24
N ILE A 155 -4.05 -16.00 9.15
CA ILE A 155 -4.44 -14.67 8.68
C ILE A 155 -5.35 -14.80 7.47
N ASP A 156 -6.55 -14.27 7.56
CA ASP A 156 -7.54 -14.29 6.48
C ASP A 156 -7.37 -13.14 5.50
N ILE A 157 -6.97 -11.96 5.99
CA ILE A 157 -6.86 -10.73 5.19
C ILE A 157 -5.57 -10.01 5.54
N VAL A 158 -4.89 -9.49 4.54
CA VAL A 158 -3.70 -8.64 4.67
C VAL A 158 -3.97 -7.31 3.99
N GLU A 159 -3.86 -6.22 4.75
CA GLU A 159 -3.81 -4.86 4.21
C GLU A 159 -2.36 -4.40 4.16
N LEU A 160 -1.87 -4.14 2.97
CA LEU A 160 -0.52 -3.68 2.70
C LEU A 160 -0.56 -2.38 1.91
N ASN A 161 0.15 -1.35 2.39
CA ASN A 161 0.33 -0.13 1.61
C ASN A 161 1.15 -0.44 0.34
N GLU A 162 0.50 -0.29 -0.81
CA GLU A 162 1.10 -0.53 -2.13
C GLU A 162 1.94 0.67 -2.58
N ALA A 163 3.00 1.01 -1.82
CA ALA A 163 3.86 2.14 -2.15
C ALA A 163 4.52 1.98 -3.53
N PHE A 164 4.93 0.75 -3.85
CA PHE A 164 5.45 0.34 -5.15
C PHE A 164 5.02 -1.09 -5.46
N ALA A 165 4.71 -1.36 -6.72
CA ALA A 165 4.36 -2.71 -7.15
C ALA A 165 5.50 -3.72 -6.87
N SER A 166 6.75 -3.33 -7.10
CA SER A 166 7.93 -4.16 -6.80
C SER A 166 8.02 -4.53 -5.32
N GLN A 167 7.72 -3.59 -4.42
CA GLN A 167 7.72 -3.83 -2.98
C GLN A 167 6.60 -4.77 -2.54
N SER A 168 5.42 -4.64 -3.14
CA SER A 168 4.27 -5.50 -2.81
C SER A 168 4.41 -6.92 -3.33
N LEU A 169 5.16 -7.10 -4.43
CA LEU A 169 5.43 -8.41 -5.04
C LEU A 169 6.57 -9.16 -4.36
N ALA A 170 7.51 -8.47 -3.71
CA ALA A 170 8.64 -9.05 -2.99
C ALA A 170 8.20 -9.72 -1.68
#